data_b71965238b7b2d81cd5d4cd8d8d1cbe9
#
_entry.id   b71965238b7b2d81cd5d4cd8d8d1cbe9
#
_cell.length_a   1.000
_cell.length_b   1.000
_cell.length_c   1.000
_cell.angle_alpha   90.00
_cell.angle_beta   90.00
_cell.angle_gamma   90.00
#
_symmetry.space_group_name_H-M   'P 1'
#
loop_
_entity.id
_entity.type
_entity.pdbx_description
1 polymer ?
#
loop_
_entity_poly.entity_id
_entity_poly.type
_entity_poly.pdbx_seq_one_letter_code
_entity_poly.pdbx_strand_id
1 'polypeptide(L)'
;GLLQDEDIEVSSVKEFAGLSEQELDRIETLVQSLLKITRLDAGAIVLEKNAENVADMMRDIELHFAYRARQEKKKIILSGSDYLSLFCDRDWLSEAIDNIVKNAFDHTESGAVIGITWRALPSGIQIVVKDNGCGIHPEDIHHIFKRFYRSRFSKDTQGIGLGLPLAKAVIEAHGGAIEVDSELGRGTSFTINFLIPTKL
;
A
#
# COMPACT_ATOMS: atom_id res chain seq x y z
N GLY A 1 -46.45 -22.19 -1.07
CA GLY A 1 -45.71 -21.94 0.19
C GLY A 1 -44.37 -22.66 0.24
N LEU A 2 -44.27 -23.91 -0.24
CA LEU A 2 -43.03 -24.72 -0.10
C LEU A 2 -41.89 -24.30 -1.07
N LEU A 3 -42.18 -23.82 -2.26
CA LEU A 3 -41.19 -23.38 -3.23
C LEU A 3 -40.46 -22.06 -2.83
N GLN A 4 -41.09 -21.22 -2.03
CA GLN A 4 -40.47 -19.99 -1.53
C GLN A 4 -39.47 -20.26 -0.41
N ASP A 5 -39.65 -21.30 0.39
CA ASP A 5 -38.74 -21.66 1.48
C ASP A 5 -37.47 -22.31 0.94
N GLU A 6 -37.51 -23.14 -0.11
CA GLU A 6 -36.32 -23.72 -0.76
C GLU A 6 -35.45 -22.65 -1.45
N ASP A 7 -36.05 -21.66 -2.11
CA ASP A 7 -35.30 -20.56 -2.74
C ASP A 7 -34.60 -19.67 -1.70
N ILE A 8 -35.20 -19.46 -0.54
CA ILE A 8 -34.57 -18.71 0.58
C ILE A 8 -33.40 -19.50 1.18
N GLU A 9 -33.54 -20.83 1.36
CA GLU A 9 -32.41 -21.66 1.84
C GLU A 9 -31.22 -21.67 0.87
N VAL A 10 -31.48 -21.83 -0.44
CA VAL A 10 -30.42 -21.80 -1.46
C VAL A 10 -29.74 -20.45 -1.54
N SER A 11 -30.46 -19.34 -1.40
CA SER A 11 -29.92 -17.98 -1.35
C SER A 11 -29.00 -17.80 -0.13
N SER A 12 -29.45 -18.26 1.03
CA SER A 12 -28.67 -18.18 2.28
C SER A 12 -27.40 -19.02 2.22
N VAL A 13 -27.45 -20.22 1.64
CA VAL A 13 -26.26 -21.07 1.44
C VAL A 13 -25.26 -20.42 0.51
N LYS A 14 -25.70 -19.78 -0.59
CA LYS A 14 -24.80 -19.04 -1.50
C LYS A 14 -24.17 -17.83 -0.84
N GLU A 15 -24.92 -17.10 -0.04
CA GLU A 15 -24.40 -15.96 0.73
C GLU A 15 -23.33 -16.40 1.75
N PHE A 16 -23.62 -17.48 2.50
CA PHE A 16 -22.66 -18.07 3.43
C PHE A 16 -21.39 -18.59 2.74
N ALA A 17 -21.54 -19.24 1.58
CA ALA A 17 -20.40 -19.71 0.78
C ALA A 17 -19.55 -18.53 0.32
N GLY A 18 -20.15 -17.45 -0.20
CA GLY A 18 -19.44 -16.24 -0.61
C GLY A 18 -18.71 -15.55 0.54
N LEU A 19 -19.34 -15.45 1.72
CA LEU A 19 -18.68 -14.91 2.91
C LEU A 19 -17.51 -15.79 3.37
N SER A 20 -17.64 -17.11 3.28
CA SER A 20 -16.58 -18.05 3.64
C SER A 20 -15.39 -17.95 2.68
N GLU A 21 -15.63 -17.84 1.38
CA GLU A 21 -14.59 -17.60 0.38
C GLU A 21 -13.83 -16.30 0.67
N GLN A 22 -14.53 -15.21 0.95
CA GLN A 22 -13.90 -13.93 1.29
C GLN A 22 -13.01 -14.01 2.55
N GLU A 23 -13.47 -14.73 3.59
CA GLU A 23 -12.65 -14.92 4.79
C GLU A 23 -11.43 -15.83 4.54
N LEU A 24 -11.55 -16.85 3.68
CA LEU A 24 -10.40 -17.67 3.29
C LEU A 24 -9.35 -16.87 2.51
N ASP A 25 -9.76 -16.06 1.54
CA ASP A 25 -8.88 -15.17 0.78
C ASP A 25 -8.17 -14.17 1.71
N ARG A 26 -8.91 -13.68 2.71
CA ARG A 26 -8.35 -12.78 3.72
C ARG A 26 -7.30 -13.48 4.58
N ILE A 27 -7.57 -14.71 5.03
CA ILE A 27 -6.61 -15.51 5.80
C ILE A 27 -5.38 -15.82 4.95
N GLU A 28 -5.54 -16.19 3.69
CA GLU A 28 -4.43 -16.43 2.77
C GLU A 28 -3.55 -15.18 2.62
N THR A 29 -4.14 -14.03 2.35
CA THR A 29 -3.43 -12.74 2.25
C THR A 29 -2.67 -12.42 3.54
N LEU A 30 -3.26 -12.70 4.71
CA LEU A 30 -2.65 -12.50 6.02
C LEU A 30 -1.41 -13.38 6.18
N VAL A 31 -1.55 -14.69 5.90
CA VAL A 31 -0.45 -15.65 6.03
C VAL A 31 0.70 -15.30 5.07
N GLN A 32 0.38 -14.98 3.82
CA GLN A 32 1.39 -14.59 2.82
C GLN A 32 2.14 -13.32 3.23
N SER A 33 1.42 -12.29 3.67
CA SER A 33 2.04 -11.03 4.12
C SER A 33 2.93 -11.25 5.35
N LEU A 34 2.49 -12.05 6.31
CA LEU A 34 3.28 -12.36 7.50
C LEU A 34 4.54 -13.15 7.17
N LEU A 35 4.45 -14.14 6.27
CA LEU A 35 5.60 -14.89 5.79
C LEU A 35 6.60 -13.99 5.05
N LYS A 36 6.13 -13.09 4.19
CA LYS A 36 6.97 -12.10 3.50
C LYS A 36 7.73 -11.23 4.48
N ILE A 37 7.03 -10.62 5.44
CA ILE A 37 7.65 -9.76 6.47
C ILE A 37 8.69 -10.55 7.29
N THR A 38 8.35 -11.77 7.73
CA THR A 38 9.24 -12.58 8.56
C THR A 38 10.52 -12.98 7.80
N ARG A 39 10.40 -13.31 6.52
CA ARG A 39 11.55 -13.66 5.67
C ARG A 39 12.43 -12.43 5.36
N LEU A 40 11.84 -11.26 5.17
CA LEU A 40 12.56 -9.99 5.00
C LEU A 40 13.35 -9.64 6.27
N ASP A 41 12.72 -9.70 7.46
CA ASP A 41 13.37 -9.42 8.74
C ASP A 41 14.53 -10.40 9.05
N ALA A 42 14.36 -11.66 8.67
CA ALA A 42 15.40 -12.67 8.82
C ALA A 42 16.53 -12.56 7.80
N GLY A 43 16.45 -11.63 6.83
CA GLY A 43 17.39 -11.54 5.71
C GLY A 43 17.39 -12.79 4.82
N ALA A 44 16.31 -13.56 4.85
CA ALA A 44 16.19 -14.82 4.10
C ALA A 44 15.73 -14.62 2.63
N ILE A 45 15.43 -13.37 2.23
CA ILE A 45 15.07 -13.03 0.87
C ILE A 45 16.28 -12.41 0.19
N VAL A 46 16.66 -12.97 -0.95
CA VAL A 46 17.64 -12.37 -1.85
C VAL A 46 16.87 -11.52 -2.85
N LEU A 47 17.06 -10.19 -2.76
CA LEU A 47 16.44 -9.26 -3.70
C LEU A 47 17.19 -9.28 -5.03
N GLU A 48 16.46 -9.43 -6.12
CA GLU A 48 16.99 -9.39 -7.50
C GLU A 48 17.01 -7.95 -8.02
N LYS A 49 17.96 -7.16 -7.51
CA LYS A 49 18.04 -5.72 -7.81
C LYS A 49 18.60 -5.46 -9.19
N ASN A 50 17.91 -4.63 -9.96
CA ASN A 50 18.30 -4.13 -11.27
C ASN A 50 18.13 -2.60 -11.34
N ALA A 51 18.69 -1.98 -12.39
CA ALA A 51 18.47 -0.56 -12.66
C ALA A 51 17.07 -0.38 -13.29
N GLU A 52 16.09 -0.03 -12.48
CA GLU A 52 14.70 0.10 -12.89
C GLU A 52 14.31 1.56 -13.10
N ASN A 53 13.50 1.83 -14.13
CA ASN A 53 12.96 3.16 -14.38
C ASN A 53 11.82 3.46 -13.39
N VAL A 54 11.98 4.51 -12.59
CA VAL A 54 11.00 4.88 -11.55
C VAL A 54 9.68 5.33 -12.18
N ALA A 55 9.72 6.08 -13.27
CA ALA A 55 8.50 6.55 -13.94
C ALA A 55 7.65 5.39 -14.47
N ASP A 56 8.29 4.37 -15.05
CA ASP A 56 7.58 3.19 -15.54
C ASP A 56 6.94 2.39 -14.39
N MET A 57 7.64 2.23 -13.27
CA MET A 57 7.06 1.61 -12.08
C MET A 57 5.83 2.38 -11.57
N MET A 58 5.90 3.71 -11.51
CA MET A 58 4.75 4.52 -11.04
C MET A 58 3.56 4.47 -12.01
N ARG A 59 3.81 4.37 -13.31
CA ARG A 59 2.74 4.17 -14.31
C ARG A 59 2.05 2.81 -14.17
N ASP A 60 2.81 1.75 -13.90
CA ASP A 60 2.23 0.42 -13.65
C ASP A 60 1.36 0.42 -12.40
N ILE A 61 1.78 1.10 -11.33
CA ILE A 61 0.99 1.28 -10.11
C ILE A 61 -0.29 2.07 -10.41
N GLU A 62 -0.22 3.19 -11.14
CA GLU A 62 -1.40 3.94 -11.57
C GLU A 62 -2.38 3.05 -12.34
N LEU A 63 -1.86 2.25 -13.29
CA LEU A 63 -2.67 1.33 -14.08
C LEU A 63 -3.34 0.25 -13.23
N HIS A 64 -2.63 -0.30 -12.24
CA HIS A 64 -3.15 -1.27 -11.29
C HIS A 64 -4.37 -0.71 -10.53
N PHE A 65 -4.32 0.54 -10.12
CA PHE A 65 -5.42 1.19 -9.41
C PHE A 65 -6.46 1.87 -10.32
N ALA A 66 -6.28 1.88 -11.64
CA ALA A 66 -7.14 2.64 -12.57
C ALA A 66 -8.62 2.26 -12.49
N TYR A 67 -8.94 0.96 -12.35
CA TYR A 67 -10.32 0.50 -12.20
C TYR A 67 -10.92 1.01 -10.89
N ARG A 68 -10.22 0.83 -9.78
CA ARG A 68 -10.65 1.28 -8.44
C ARG A 68 -10.84 2.80 -8.40
N ALA A 69 -9.90 3.55 -8.98
CA ALA A 69 -9.96 5.01 -9.06
C ALA A 69 -11.25 5.49 -9.77
N ARG A 70 -11.63 4.83 -10.88
CA ARG A 70 -12.88 5.13 -11.59
C ARG A 70 -14.11 4.81 -10.75
N GLN A 71 -14.17 3.64 -10.12
CA GLN A 71 -15.30 3.21 -9.30
C GLN A 71 -15.51 4.14 -8.10
N GLU A 72 -14.43 4.53 -7.42
CA GLU A 72 -14.46 5.39 -6.24
C GLU A 72 -14.42 6.89 -6.59
N LYS A 73 -14.39 7.25 -7.90
CA LYS A 73 -14.29 8.63 -8.42
C LYS A 73 -13.08 9.38 -7.86
N LYS A 74 -11.98 8.68 -7.63
CA LYS A 74 -10.69 9.21 -7.17
C LYS A 74 -9.75 9.43 -8.34
N LYS A 75 -8.68 10.22 -8.14
CA LYS A 75 -7.66 10.48 -9.16
C LYS A 75 -6.29 10.16 -8.62
N ILE A 76 -5.45 9.51 -9.44
CA ILE A 76 -4.01 9.43 -9.22
C ILE A 76 -3.35 10.48 -10.10
N ILE A 77 -2.38 11.20 -9.56
CA ILE A 77 -1.59 12.19 -10.28
C ILE A 77 -0.12 11.82 -10.13
N LEU A 78 0.53 11.55 -11.25
CA LEU A 78 1.96 11.25 -11.32
C LEU A 78 2.76 12.49 -11.66
N SER A 79 3.89 12.71 -10.99
CA SER A 79 4.81 13.80 -11.30
C SER A 79 6.24 13.45 -10.93
N GLY A 80 7.14 13.48 -11.90
CA GLY A 80 8.56 13.22 -11.69
C GLY A 80 9.33 13.14 -12.99
N SER A 81 10.63 12.84 -12.92
CA SER A 81 11.49 12.68 -14.08
C SER A 81 11.27 11.34 -14.76
N ASP A 82 11.11 11.35 -16.09
CA ASP A 82 10.98 10.13 -16.90
C ASP A 82 12.28 9.30 -16.99
N TYR A 83 13.41 9.88 -16.60
CA TYR A 83 14.73 9.27 -16.79
C TYR A 83 15.39 8.82 -15.47
N LEU A 84 14.65 8.90 -14.35
CA LEU A 84 15.19 8.52 -13.04
C LEU A 84 15.23 7.01 -12.91
N SER A 85 16.42 6.47 -12.62
CA SER A 85 16.63 5.03 -12.41
C SER A 85 17.02 4.74 -10.97
N LEU A 86 16.41 3.72 -10.38
CA LEU A 86 16.68 3.22 -9.04
C LEU A 86 17.16 1.77 -9.13
N PHE A 87 18.24 1.43 -8.40
CA PHE A 87 18.71 0.06 -8.28
C PHE A 87 17.90 -0.69 -7.24
N CYS A 88 16.90 -1.43 -7.69
CA CYS A 88 15.92 -2.11 -6.82
C CYS A 88 15.42 -3.41 -7.45
N ASP A 89 14.79 -4.22 -6.62
CA ASP A 89 13.93 -5.32 -7.05
C ASP A 89 12.54 -4.73 -7.32
N ARG A 90 12.18 -4.71 -8.62
CA ARG A 90 10.97 -4.05 -9.11
C ARG A 90 9.70 -4.60 -8.46
N ASP A 91 9.57 -5.91 -8.37
CA ASP A 91 8.36 -6.55 -7.91
C ASP A 91 8.12 -6.27 -6.42
N TRP A 92 9.16 -6.42 -5.61
CA TRP A 92 9.08 -6.12 -4.19
C TRP A 92 8.82 -4.64 -3.92
N LEU A 93 9.50 -3.75 -4.62
CA LEU A 93 9.32 -2.31 -4.40
C LEU A 93 7.96 -1.82 -4.90
N SER A 94 7.47 -2.34 -6.03
CA SER A 94 6.12 -2.05 -6.50
C SER A 94 5.07 -2.50 -5.50
N GLU A 95 5.19 -3.71 -4.92
CA GLU A 95 4.29 -4.20 -3.86
C GLU A 95 4.31 -3.28 -2.63
N ALA A 96 5.47 -2.77 -2.24
CA ALA A 96 5.57 -1.83 -1.13
C ALA A 96 4.82 -0.52 -1.41
N ILE A 97 4.99 0.06 -2.60
CA ILE A 97 4.31 1.30 -2.98
C ILE A 97 2.82 1.05 -3.18
N ASP A 98 2.41 -0.07 -3.76
CA ASP A 98 1.01 -0.49 -3.86
C ASP A 98 0.30 -0.52 -2.49
N ASN A 99 0.97 -1.03 -1.45
CA ASN A 99 0.42 -1.03 -0.09
C ASN A 99 0.21 0.39 0.45
N ILE A 100 1.10 1.34 0.12
CA ILE A 100 0.96 2.74 0.52
C ILE A 100 -0.17 3.41 -0.27
N VAL A 101 -0.23 3.19 -1.58
CA VAL A 101 -1.31 3.72 -2.44
C VAL A 101 -2.66 3.14 -2.03
N LYS A 102 -2.72 1.82 -1.75
CA LYS A 102 -3.93 1.18 -1.23
C LYS A 102 -4.39 1.85 0.07
N ASN A 103 -3.47 2.13 0.99
CA ASN A 103 -3.79 2.83 2.23
C ASN A 103 -4.38 4.23 1.95
N ALA A 104 -3.82 4.98 0.98
CA ALA A 104 -4.37 6.27 0.56
C ALA A 104 -5.80 6.13 0.00
N PHE A 105 -6.08 5.07 -0.78
CA PHE A 105 -7.44 4.78 -1.24
C PHE A 105 -8.40 4.45 -0.09
N ASP A 106 -7.97 3.62 0.86
CA ASP A 106 -8.81 3.16 1.98
C ASP A 106 -9.20 4.31 2.93
N HIS A 107 -8.36 5.37 3.01
CA HIS A 107 -8.55 6.50 3.93
C HIS A 107 -8.93 7.83 3.27
N THR A 108 -9.37 7.78 2.02
CA THR A 108 -9.88 8.94 1.28
C THR A 108 -11.33 8.75 0.86
N GLU A 109 -12.04 9.85 0.66
CA GLU A 109 -13.43 9.84 0.18
C GLU A 109 -13.50 9.96 -1.35
N SER A 110 -14.71 9.83 -1.89
CA SER A 110 -14.97 10.05 -3.32
C SER A 110 -14.56 11.47 -3.73
N GLY A 111 -13.89 11.59 -4.88
CA GLY A 111 -13.36 12.86 -5.39
C GLY A 111 -11.94 13.17 -4.90
N ALA A 112 -11.36 12.34 -4.04
CA ALA A 112 -10.00 12.54 -3.55
C ALA A 112 -8.94 12.44 -4.64
N VAL A 113 -7.79 13.05 -4.35
CA VAL A 113 -6.60 13.03 -5.19
C VAL A 113 -5.46 12.37 -4.44
N ILE A 114 -4.83 11.38 -5.07
CA ILE A 114 -3.63 10.70 -4.60
C ILE A 114 -2.48 11.09 -5.52
N GLY A 115 -1.52 11.84 -5.00
CA GLY A 115 -0.34 12.28 -5.72
C GLY A 115 0.81 11.31 -5.50
N ILE A 116 1.48 10.86 -6.57
CA ILE A 116 2.74 10.13 -6.49
C ILE A 116 3.79 10.97 -7.19
N THR A 117 4.80 11.40 -6.44
CA THR A 117 5.88 12.23 -6.98
C THR A 117 7.24 11.58 -6.73
N TRP A 118 8.18 11.75 -7.66
CA TRP A 118 9.54 11.23 -7.50
C TRP A 118 10.57 12.22 -8.04
N ARG A 119 11.70 12.28 -7.39
CA ARG A 119 12.79 13.18 -7.75
C ARG A 119 14.16 12.66 -7.33
N ALA A 120 15.19 13.09 -8.05
CA ALA A 120 16.55 12.96 -7.61
C ALA A 120 16.86 14.02 -6.52
N LEU A 121 17.60 13.59 -5.49
CA LEU A 121 18.22 14.44 -4.49
C LEU A 121 19.73 14.34 -4.62
N PRO A 122 20.52 15.28 -4.07
CA PRO A 122 21.98 15.16 -4.05
C PRO A 122 22.49 13.88 -3.39
N SER A 123 21.72 13.35 -2.42
CA SER A 123 22.05 12.15 -1.65
C SER A 123 21.33 10.89 -2.10
N GLY A 124 20.44 10.97 -3.10
CA GLY A 124 19.64 9.79 -3.45
C GLY A 124 18.38 10.06 -4.29
N ILE A 125 17.39 9.23 -4.08
CA ILE A 125 16.09 9.30 -4.75
C ILE A 125 15.00 9.39 -3.69
N GLN A 126 14.05 10.28 -3.91
CA GLN A 126 12.86 10.41 -3.08
C GLN A 126 11.61 10.07 -3.89
N ILE A 127 10.74 9.25 -3.32
CA ILE A 127 9.38 8.98 -3.80
C ILE A 127 8.41 9.42 -2.70
N VAL A 128 7.37 10.16 -3.06
CA VAL A 128 6.35 10.63 -2.11
C VAL A 128 4.98 10.21 -2.61
N VAL A 129 4.21 9.56 -1.74
CA VAL A 129 2.79 9.26 -1.95
C VAL A 129 1.99 10.14 -0.99
N LYS A 130 1.16 11.01 -1.53
CA LYS A 130 0.37 11.98 -0.76
C LYS A 130 -1.11 11.86 -1.10
N ASP A 131 -1.95 11.84 -0.08
CA ASP A 131 -3.40 11.91 -0.21
C ASP A 131 -3.97 13.16 0.48
N ASN A 132 -5.22 13.45 0.18
CA ASN A 132 -6.02 14.50 0.82
C ASN A 132 -7.17 13.90 1.65
N GLY A 133 -6.92 12.79 2.33
CA GLY A 133 -7.90 12.04 3.11
C GLY A 133 -8.11 12.57 4.53
N CYS A 134 -8.59 11.68 5.38
CA CYS A 134 -8.91 12.01 6.77
C CYS A 134 -7.68 12.29 7.65
N GLY A 135 -6.47 11.94 7.18
CA GLY A 135 -5.25 12.00 7.98
C GLY A 135 -5.19 10.93 9.08
N ILE A 136 -4.11 10.95 9.85
CA ILE A 136 -3.82 10.00 10.91
C ILE A 136 -3.87 10.71 12.26
N HIS A 137 -4.52 10.09 13.25
CA HIS A 137 -4.55 10.65 14.60
C HIS A 137 -3.11 10.70 15.18
N PRO A 138 -2.69 11.79 15.87
CA PRO A 138 -1.33 11.94 16.38
C PRO A 138 -0.86 10.77 17.26
N GLU A 139 -1.76 10.17 18.03
CA GLU A 139 -1.46 8.99 18.85
C GLU A 139 -1.12 7.74 18.03
N ASP A 140 -1.59 7.67 16.78
CA ASP A 140 -1.41 6.52 15.91
C ASP A 140 -0.12 6.60 15.07
N ILE A 141 0.40 7.80 14.79
CA ILE A 141 1.53 8.03 13.87
C ILE A 141 2.72 7.11 14.18
N HIS A 142 3.06 6.95 15.47
CA HIS A 142 4.16 6.09 15.90
C HIS A 142 3.85 4.58 15.87
N HIS A 143 2.62 4.22 15.52
CA HIS A 143 2.14 2.85 15.58
C HIS A 143 1.73 2.27 14.22
N ILE A 144 1.53 3.09 13.19
CA ILE A 144 1.03 2.66 11.87
C ILE A 144 1.91 1.61 11.18
N PHE A 145 3.20 1.53 11.51
CA PHE A 145 4.12 0.52 10.99
C PHE A 145 4.23 -0.73 11.88
N LYS A 146 3.50 -0.79 13.00
CA LYS A 146 3.44 -2.00 13.83
C LYS A 146 2.52 -3.03 13.18
N ARG A 147 2.94 -4.30 13.20
CA ARG A 147 2.15 -5.43 12.68
C ARG A 147 0.83 -5.53 13.44
N PHE A 148 -0.23 -5.80 12.70
CA PHE A 148 -1.60 -5.92 13.22
C PHE A 148 -2.16 -4.65 13.88
N TYR A 149 -1.43 -3.54 13.78
CA TYR A 149 -1.92 -2.30 14.33
C TYR A 149 -3.03 -1.71 13.46
N ARG A 150 -4.08 -1.31 14.10
CA ARG A 150 -5.22 -0.61 13.49
C ARG A 150 -5.63 0.54 14.38
N SER A 151 -5.86 1.69 13.78
CA SER A 151 -6.34 2.87 14.50
C SER A 151 -7.73 2.61 15.09
N ARG A 152 -7.92 2.99 16.35
CA ARG A 152 -9.24 3.02 17.00
C ARG A 152 -10.16 4.08 16.38
N PHE A 153 -9.58 5.03 15.69
CA PHE A 153 -10.27 6.17 15.10
C PHE A 153 -10.59 5.93 13.61
N SER A 154 -10.11 4.83 13.02
CA SER A 154 -10.41 4.48 11.64
C SER A 154 -11.78 3.85 11.50
N LYS A 155 -12.53 4.30 10.49
CA LYS A 155 -13.81 3.70 10.10
C LYS A 155 -13.62 2.41 9.27
N ASP A 156 -12.43 2.18 8.74
CA ASP A 156 -12.13 0.98 7.95
C ASP A 156 -12.08 -0.24 8.87
N THR A 157 -12.95 -1.20 8.61
CA THR A 157 -13.06 -2.47 9.35
C THR A 157 -12.37 -3.62 8.64
N GLN A 158 -11.93 -3.47 7.37
CA GLN A 158 -11.48 -4.58 6.54
C GLN A 158 -9.95 -4.79 6.53
N GLY A 159 -9.15 -3.77 6.83
CA GLY A 159 -7.68 -3.88 6.82
C GLY A 159 -7.14 -4.82 7.90
N ILE A 160 -6.12 -5.64 7.57
CA ILE A 160 -5.47 -6.60 8.49
C ILE A 160 -4.36 -5.93 9.33
N GLY A 161 -3.90 -4.74 8.95
CA GLY A 161 -2.80 -4.03 9.60
C GLY A 161 -1.41 -4.60 9.27
N LEU A 162 -1.24 -5.17 8.08
CA LEU A 162 0.04 -5.71 7.59
C LEU A 162 0.61 -4.97 6.38
N GLY A 163 -0.17 -4.16 5.65
CA GLY A 163 0.29 -3.49 4.43
C GLY A 163 1.42 -2.49 4.67
N LEU A 164 1.26 -1.55 5.60
CA LEU A 164 2.30 -0.57 5.93
C LEU A 164 3.53 -1.21 6.60
N PRO A 165 3.41 -2.17 7.53
CA PRO A 165 4.56 -2.96 8.01
C PRO A 165 5.33 -3.67 6.90
N LEU A 166 4.63 -4.27 5.90
CA LEU A 166 5.28 -4.91 4.75
C LEU A 166 5.98 -3.88 3.87
N ALA A 167 5.32 -2.77 3.55
CA ALA A 167 5.93 -1.69 2.79
C ALA A 167 7.23 -1.19 3.44
N LYS A 168 7.22 -0.96 4.76
CA LYS A 168 8.40 -0.56 5.52
C LYS A 168 9.52 -1.60 5.45
N ALA A 169 9.21 -2.88 5.71
CA ALA A 169 10.20 -3.96 5.66
C ALA A 169 10.87 -4.08 4.28
N VAL A 170 10.08 -3.98 3.20
CA VAL A 170 10.60 -3.99 1.83
C VAL A 170 11.50 -2.79 1.53
N ILE A 171 11.08 -1.59 1.90
CA ILE A 171 11.86 -0.35 1.69
C ILE A 171 13.20 -0.44 2.44
N GLU A 172 13.17 -0.89 3.70
CA GLU A 172 14.37 -1.08 4.53
C GLU A 172 15.31 -2.15 3.96
N ALA A 173 14.78 -3.25 3.42
CA ALA A 173 15.57 -4.29 2.71
C ALA A 173 16.25 -3.75 1.43
N HIS A 174 15.68 -2.70 0.83
CA HIS A 174 16.29 -1.97 -0.28
C HIS A 174 17.33 -0.90 0.18
N GLY A 175 17.54 -0.74 1.49
CA GLY A 175 18.41 0.29 2.05
C GLY A 175 17.77 1.67 2.06
N GLY A 176 16.46 1.74 1.92
CA GLY A 176 15.66 2.97 2.00
C GLY A 176 15.12 3.23 3.40
N ALA A 177 14.52 4.39 3.57
CA ALA A 177 13.77 4.78 4.76
C ALA A 177 12.40 5.32 4.36
N ILE A 178 11.39 5.10 5.20
CA ILE A 178 10.05 5.62 5.02
C ILE A 178 9.67 6.49 6.21
N GLU A 179 9.14 7.66 5.92
CA GLU A 179 8.64 8.63 6.89
C GLU A 179 7.17 8.95 6.60
N VAL A 180 6.44 9.38 7.61
CA VAL A 180 5.05 9.80 7.49
C VAL A 180 4.87 11.18 8.09
N ASP A 181 4.17 12.04 7.36
CA ASP A 181 3.66 13.32 7.83
C ASP A 181 2.15 13.36 7.59
N SER A 182 1.37 13.67 8.61
CA SER A 182 -0.08 13.63 8.53
C SER A 182 -0.73 14.61 9.49
N GLU A 183 -1.80 15.25 9.01
CA GLU A 183 -2.65 16.13 9.80
C GLU A 183 -4.12 15.72 9.62
N LEU A 184 -4.84 15.59 10.74
CA LEU A 184 -6.26 15.25 10.71
C LEU A 184 -7.06 16.22 9.83
N GLY A 185 -7.85 15.66 8.91
CA GLY A 185 -8.67 16.41 7.96
C GLY A 185 -7.90 17.03 6.79
N ARG A 186 -6.59 16.83 6.68
CA ARG A 186 -5.76 17.34 5.58
C ARG A 186 -5.10 16.26 4.73
N GLY A 187 -5.05 15.03 5.25
CA GLY A 187 -4.49 13.88 4.58
C GLY A 187 -3.14 13.44 5.11
N THR A 188 -2.50 12.55 4.36
CA THR A 188 -1.25 11.90 4.74
C THR A 188 -0.23 11.97 3.61
N SER A 189 1.03 12.08 3.97
CA SER A 189 2.18 12.04 3.05
C SER A 189 3.18 11.01 3.55
N PHE A 190 3.40 9.96 2.76
CA PHE A 190 4.48 9.00 2.96
C PHE A 190 5.67 9.40 2.09
N THR A 191 6.82 9.60 2.70
CA THR A 191 8.07 9.96 2.02
C THR A 191 9.04 8.79 2.10
N ILE A 192 9.48 8.28 0.95
CA ILE A 192 10.42 7.17 0.81
C ILE A 192 11.72 7.74 0.28
N ASN A 193 12.82 7.51 0.97
CA ASN A 193 14.15 7.99 0.60
C ASN A 193 15.08 6.79 0.38
N PHE A 194 15.72 6.72 -0.79
CA PHE A 194 16.78 5.78 -1.11
C PHE A 194 18.10 6.55 -1.24
N LEU A 195 19.08 6.21 -0.41
CA LEU A 195 20.40 6.83 -0.50
C LEU A 195 21.20 6.19 -1.65
N ILE A 196 21.81 7.01 -2.48
CA ILE A 196 22.83 6.55 -3.43
C ILE A 196 24.16 6.59 -2.69
N PRO A 197 24.89 5.45 -2.57
CA PRO A 197 26.21 5.47 -1.96
C PRO A 197 27.09 6.48 -2.70
N THR A 198 27.57 7.49 -1.98
CA THR A 198 28.57 8.40 -2.51
C THR A 198 29.81 7.56 -2.79
N LYS A 199 30.24 7.45 -4.05
CA LYS A 199 31.56 6.86 -4.35
C LYS A 199 32.59 7.75 -3.66
N LEU A 200 33.22 7.21 -2.59
CA LEU A 200 34.45 7.77 -2.01
C LEU A 200 35.59 7.67 -3.01
#